data_5500a882a83a2adedff31c1f9562cf36
#
_entry.id   5500a882a83a2adedff31c1f9562cf36
#
_cell.length_a   1.000
_cell.length_b   1.000
_cell.length_c   1.000
_cell.angle_alpha   90.00
_cell.angle_beta   90.00
_cell.angle_gamma   90.00
#
_symmetry.space_group_name_H-M   'P 1'
#
loop_
_entity.id
_entity.type
_entity.pdbx_description
1 polymer ?
#
loop_
_entity_poly.entity_id
_entity_poly.type
_entity_poly.pdbx_seq_one_letter_code
_entity_poly.pdbx_strand_id
1 'polypeptide(L)'
;MKNIIKLLSLLLVLTICLGSLFSCQQPSEEPEVNDGQGEQDNNQGNSGSNEPAEFIDYAGQVKLDQTSDRARVEATVFSETRNGEKVFTGFVDGDTTHFSVPHSVASNGKLKARYIAINTPESTGQIEPWGKAASNYTKEKLSSATSIILESDTSKWDLDSTGERYLVWVWYKTDDMEDYRNLNLELLQAGLAYASSYTDYIYADACRNIVAQARAFKLCVHDKNTPDPDFYYGSAYPITLKELKTNIGDYVGKTVAFEGVVIKNSGKTAYVEQYDEETDTYFGMQVYYGFNLNYFGEQILQTGNRVLIVGSVQYYEAGGTYQVSDIYYYPTIPDHEDNIQKLDDEYHEASYQVVDANTLINGKVTLEITSVDESGNEYTETKVLDYGFVAMHSTKSLENLTIIETYTTKNEDSSNYGAISITCKAQDGTKVVLRTVVMLHADGSMVTASEFPIGSVINAKGIVDAYNGVYQLKIFSPDDITFVK
;
A
#
# COMPACT_ATOMS: atom_id res chain seq x y z
N MET A 1 -36.52 12.50 16.78
CA MET A 1 -35.82 11.89 15.64
C MET A 1 -34.59 11.12 16.08
N LYS A 2 -33.74 11.57 17.02
CA LYS A 2 -32.52 10.81 17.50
C LYS A 2 -32.80 9.39 18.04
N ASN A 3 -33.97 9.10 18.55
CA ASN A 3 -34.29 7.77 19.13
C ASN A 3 -34.83 6.76 18.10
N ILE A 4 -35.14 7.17 16.87
CA ILE A 4 -35.66 6.28 15.82
C ILE A 4 -34.49 5.66 15.05
N ILE A 5 -33.37 6.39 14.89
CA ILE A 5 -32.18 5.92 14.19
C ILE A 5 -31.42 4.86 15.03
N LYS A 6 -31.37 5.03 16.38
CA LYS A 6 -30.79 4.01 17.25
C LYS A 6 -31.58 2.69 17.30
N LEU A 7 -32.87 2.73 17.01
CA LEU A 7 -33.71 1.52 17.00
C LEU A 7 -33.58 0.75 15.68
N LEU A 8 -33.26 1.43 14.56
CA LEU A 8 -33.04 0.78 13.26
C LEU A 8 -31.68 0.06 13.19
N SER A 9 -30.64 0.62 13.79
CA SER A 9 -29.32 -0.05 13.83
C SER A 9 -29.33 -1.31 14.71
N LEU A 10 -30.11 -1.33 15.79
CA LEU A 10 -30.23 -2.51 16.65
C LEU A 10 -31.13 -3.62 16.05
N LEU A 11 -32.07 -3.27 15.15
CA LEU A 11 -32.93 -4.25 14.48
C LEU A 11 -32.22 -4.94 13.30
N LEU A 12 -31.21 -4.30 12.69
CA LEU A 12 -30.45 -4.89 11.57
C LEU A 12 -29.49 -5.99 12.05
N VAL A 13 -28.95 -5.87 13.25
CA VAL A 13 -28.05 -6.88 13.83
C VAL A 13 -28.78 -8.12 14.30
N LEU A 14 -30.09 -8.05 14.59
CA LEU A 14 -30.87 -9.21 15.09
C LEU A 14 -31.51 -10.04 13.99
N THR A 15 -31.54 -9.56 12.73
CA THR A 15 -32.19 -10.27 11.61
C THR A 15 -31.20 -11.11 10.78
N ILE A 16 -29.89 -10.97 10.97
CA ILE A 16 -28.86 -11.70 10.23
C ILE A 16 -28.51 -13.06 10.86
N CYS A 17 -28.95 -13.34 12.09
CA CYS A 17 -28.65 -14.61 12.77
C CYS A 17 -29.61 -15.77 12.52
N LEU A 18 -30.60 -15.68 11.63
CA LEU A 18 -31.61 -16.73 11.43
C LEU A 18 -31.91 -17.08 9.96
N GLY A 19 -30.90 -17.14 9.10
CA GLY A 19 -31.19 -17.46 7.70
C GLY A 19 -30.01 -17.89 6.82
N SER A 20 -29.14 -18.82 7.26
CA SER A 20 -28.19 -19.43 6.34
C SER A 20 -27.91 -20.89 6.69
N LEU A 21 -28.86 -21.73 6.39
CA LEU A 21 -28.63 -23.12 6.04
C LEU A 21 -29.14 -23.28 4.61
N PHE A 22 -28.24 -23.21 3.61
CA PHE A 22 -28.23 -24.02 2.41
C PHE A 22 -27.25 -23.48 1.35
N SER A 23 -26.42 -24.42 0.91
CA SER A 23 -25.70 -24.48 -0.36
C SER A 23 -24.30 -23.88 -0.43
N CYS A 24 -23.32 -24.70 0.01
CA CYS A 24 -21.97 -24.72 -0.55
C CYS A 24 -22.05 -25.10 -2.03
N GLN A 25 -21.64 -24.19 -2.91
CA GLN A 25 -21.17 -24.53 -4.24
C GLN A 25 -19.68 -24.13 -4.31
N GLN A 26 -18.83 -25.16 -4.50
CA GLN A 26 -17.38 -25.03 -4.62
C GLN A 26 -16.97 -24.15 -5.82
N PRO A 27 -15.93 -23.35 -5.69
CA PRO A 27 -15.23 -22.81 -6.85
C PRO A 27 -14.47 -23.91 -7.56
N SER A 28 -14.44 -23.81 -8.89
CA SER A 28 -13.82 -24.72 -9.85
C SER A 28 -12.34 -24.98 -9.55
N GLU A 29 -11.99 -26.26 -9.56
CA GLU A 29 -10.65 -26.82 -9.45
C GLU A 29 -9.70 -26.27 -10.53
N GLU A 30 -8.54 -25.78 -10.11
CA GLU A 30 -7.38 -25.65 -10.98
C GLU A 30 -6.87 -27.05 -11.39
N PRO A 31 -6.29 -27.22 -12.58
CA PRO A 31 -5.90 -28.53 -13.08
C PRO A 31 -4.75 -29.10 -12.26
N GLU A 32 -5.00 -30.23 -11.61
CA GLU A 32 -3.95 -31.06 -11.02
C GLU A 32 -2.99 -31.52 -12.12
N VAL A 33 -1.71 -31.23 -11.94
CA VAL A 33 -0.64 -31.84 -12.72
C VAL A 33 -0.52 -33.28 -12.25
N ASN A 34 -0.93 -34.18 -13.11
CA ASN A 34 -0.91 -35.63 -12.90
C ASN A 34 0.50 -36.18 -13.18
N ASP A 35 1.31 -36.32 -12.14
CA ASP A 35 2.54 -37.11 -12.18
C ASP A 35 2.23 -38.56 -11.89
N GLY A 36 1.87 -39.29 -12.95
CA GLY A 36 1.71 -40.71 -12.89
C GLY A 36 3.06 -41.43 -12.88
N GLN A 37 3.40 -42.03 -11.73
CA GLN A 37 4.07 -43.33 -11.69
C GLN A 37 3.86 -43.95 -10.29
N GLY A 38 3.09 -45.03 -10.26
CA GLY A 38 2.89 -45.82 -9.07
C GLY A 38 4.11 -46.69 -8.74
N GLU A 39 4.57 -46.59 -7.50
CA GLU A 39 5.33 -47.64 -6.86
C GLU A 39 4.53 -48.20 -5.71
N GLN A 40 4.35 -49.53 -5.75
CA GLN A 40 3.72 -50.31 -4.70
C GLN A 40 4.67 -50.40 -3.51
N ASP A 41 4.34 -49.72 -2.41
CA ASP A 41 5.05 -49.91 -1.15
C ASP A 41 4.37 -51.02 -0.32
N ASN A 42 5.17 -52.02 -0.07
CA ASN A 42 4.92 -53.12 0.89
C ASN A 42 4.96 -52.54 2.32
N ASN A 43 3.81 -52.48 2.93
CA ASN A 43 3.65 -52.10 4.33
C ASN A 43 4.09 -53.25 5.25
N GLN A 44 5.27 -53.13 5.85
CA GLN A 44 5.64 -53.85 7.07
C GLN A 44 5.67 -52.86 8.23
N GLY A 45 4.75 -53.02 9.15
CA GLY A 45 4.60 -52.19 10.33
C GLY A 45 5.88 -52.13 11.17
N ASN A 46 6.28 -50.92 11.48
CA ASN A 46 7.21 -50.61 12.56
C ASN A 46 6.49 -49.70 13.54
N SER A 47 6.25 -50.18 14.74
CA SER A 47 5.79 -49.37 15.87
C SER A 47 6.92 -48.47 16.34
N GLY A 48 7.05 -47.29 15.69
CA GLY A 48 7.99 -46.26 16.05
C GLY A 48 7.39 -45.31 17.07
N SER A 49 8.16 -45.03 18.10
CA SER A 49 7.97 -44.06 19.18
C SER A 49 7.37 -42.71 18.68
N ASN A 50 6.29 -42.26 19.36
CA ASN A 50 5.70 -40.92 19.18
C ASN A 50 6.63 -39.84 19.78
N GLU A 51 7.82 -39.64 19.27
CA GLU A 51 8.58 -38.42 19.51
C GLU A 51 8.10 -37.38 18.49
N PRO A 52 7.82 -36.15 18.91
CA PRO A 52 7.48 -35.05 17.98
C PRO A 52 8.62 -34.88 16.98
N ALA A 53 8.31 -34.77 15.70
CA ALA A 53 9.32 -34.55 14.66
C ALA A 53 10.15 -33.30 15.00
N GLU A 54 11.48 -33.44 14.97
CA GLU A 54 12.40 -32.33 15.24
C GLU A 54 12.41 -31.36 14.06
N PHE A 55 12.33 -30.06 14.36
CA PHE A 55 12.44 -29.01 13.33
C PHE A 55 13.91 -28.83 12.91
N ILE A 56 14.21 -29.02 11.64
CA ILE A 56 15.56 -28.96 11.06
C ILE A 56 15.74 -27.61 10.35
N ASP A 57 16.82 -26.90 10.65
CA ASP A 57 17.20 -25.67 9.93
C ASP A 57 17.87 -26.01 8.57
N TYR A 58 17.06 -26.44 7.61
CA TYR A 58 17.54 -26.74 6.24
C TYR A 58 18.06 -25.48 5.53
N ALA A 59 17.44 -24.31 5.75
CA ALA A 59 17.90 -23.06 5.17
C ALA A 59 19.32 -22.70 5.66
N GLY A 60 19.63 -22.96 6.94
CA GLY A 60 20.95 -22.73 7.53
C GLY A 60 22.03 -23.71 7.08
N GLN A 61 21.63 -24.88 6.55
CA GLN A 61 22.58 -25.84 5.98
C GLN A 61 23.11 -25.40 4.61
N VAL A 62 22.38 -24.58 3.88
CA VAL A 62 22.79 -24.05 2.57
C VAL A 62 23.77 -22.89 2.78
N LYS A 63 24.94 -22.98 2.15
CA LYS A 63 26.01 -21.99 2.26
C LYS A 63 26.24 -21.27 0.95
N LEU A 64 26.55 -19.99 1.02
CA LEU A 64 26.96 -19.21 -0.15
C LEU A 64 28.29 -19.72 -0.68
N ASP A 65 28.29 -20.33 -1.85
CA ASP A 65 29.52 -20.77 -2.54
C ASP A 65 30.08 -19.61 -3.35
N GLN A 66 31.01 -18.88 -2.75
CA GLN A 66 31.71 -17.75 -3.38
C GLN A 66 32.70 -18.16 -4.48
N THR A 67 32.95 -19.45 -4.64
CA THR A 67 33.92 -19.96 -5.63
C THR A 67 33.25 -20.31 -6.96
N SER A 68 31.92 -20.41 -7.01
CA SER A 68 31.18 -20.71 -8.23
C SER A 68 31.25 -19.53 -9.23
N ASP A 69 30.98 -19.82 -10.50
CA ASP A 69 30.98 -18.84 -11.60
C ASP A 69 29.67 -18.05 -11.74
N ARG A 70 28.72 -18.24 -10.80
CA ARG A 70 27.44 -17.53 -10.81
C ARG A 70 27.62 -16.02 -10.67
N ALA A 71 26.76 -15.26 -11.35
CA ALA A 71 26.79 -13.81 -11.24
C ALA A 71 26.38 -13.37 -9.82
N ARG A 72 27.19 -12.50 -9.21
CA ARG A 72 26.98 -11.95 -7.85
C ARG A 72 27.29 -10.48 -7.79
N VAL A 73 26.65 -9.81 -6.87
CA VAL A 73 26.94 -8.41 -6.56
C VAL A 73 26.61 -8.11 -5.11
N GLU A 74 27.45 -7.31 -4.46
CA GLU A 74 27.10 -6.66 -3.19
C GLU A 74 26.06 -5.57 -3.45
N ALA A 75 25.08 -5.52 -2.57
CA ALA A 75 23.93 -4.62 -2.71
C ALA A 75 23.53 -3.99 -1.37
N THR A 76 22.78 -2.92 -1.43
CA THR A 76 22.04 -2.39 -0.28
C THR A 76 20.59 -2.19 -0.68
N VAL A 77 19.65 -2.25 0.28
CA VAL A 77 18.25 -1.93 -0.01
C VAL A 77 18.18 -0.51 -0.54
N PHE A 78 17.42 -0.33 -1.63
CA PHE A 78 17.29 0.98 -2.27
C PHE A 78 16.65 1.97 -1.30
N SER A 79 17.25 3.15 -1.21
CA SER A 79 16.82 4.21 -0.31
C SER A 79 16.97 5.58 -0.96
N GLU A 80 16.16 6.50 -0.49
CA GLU A 80 16.21 7.91 -0.86
C GLU A 80 16.55 8.75 0.36
N THR A 81 17.08 9.94 0.14
CA THR A 81 17.25 10.91 1.22
C THR A 81 16.05 11.84 1.23
N ARG A 82 15.27 11.81 2.31
CA ARG A 82 14.13 12.69 2.54
C ARG A 82 14.38 13.49 3.82
N ASN A 83 14.30 14.80 3.75
CA ASN A 83 14.54 15.72 4.89
C ASN A 83 15.90 15.50 5.60
N GLY A 84 16.91 15.03 4.87
CA GLY A 84 18.25 14.73 5.43
C GLY A 84 18.36 13.33 6.06
N GLU A 85 17.29 12.55 6.10
CA GLU A 85 17.27 11.19 6.63
C GLU A 85 17.22 10.15 5.49
N LYS A 86 17.83 9.00 5.73
CA LYS A 86 17.78 7.87 4.81
C LYS A 86 16.46 7.12 5.02
N VAL A 87 15.62 7.07 3.96
CA VAL A 87 14.36 6.33 3.93
C VAL A 87 14.48 5.17 2.96
N PHE A 88 14.25 3.95 3.43
CA PHE A 88 14.20 2.77 2.58
C PHE A 88 12.91 2.76 1.76
N THR A 89 13.05 2.88 0.45
CA THR A 89 11.93 2.84 -0.51
C THR A 89 12.03 1.63 -1.45
N GLY A 90 12.89 0.68 -1.11
CA GLY A 90 13.15 -0.52 -1.90
C GLY A 90 12.25 -1.71 -1.57
N PHE A 91 11.61 -1.73 -0.41
CA PHE A 91 10.71 -2.83 -0.05
C PHE A 91 9.39 -2.74 -0.83
N VAL A 92 9.06 -3.79 -1.55
CA VAL A 92 7.83 -3.87 -2.36
C VAL A 92 6.91 -4.92 -1.78
N ASP A 93 7.40 -6.15 -1.62
CA ASP A 93 6.65 -7.30 -1.13
C ASP A 93 7.59 -8.29 -0.41
N GLY A 94 7.07 -9.41 0.08
CA GLY A 94 7.87 -10.43 0.75
C GLY A 94 8.96 -11.03 -0.13
N ASP A 95 8.71 -11.17 -1.43
CA ASP A 95 9.63 -11.75 -2.41
C ASP A 95 10.11 -10.77 -3.50
N THR A 96 9.86 -9.50 -3.31
CA THR A 96 10.26 -8.45 -4.25
C THR A 96 10.86 -7.27 -3.50
N THR A 97 12.13 -6.95 -3.81
CA THR A 97 12.85 -5.81 -3.22
C THR A 97 13.67 -5.10 -4.28
N HIS A 98 13.73 -3.78 -4.23
CA HIS A 98 14.64 -2.99 -5.04
C HIS A 98 15.95 -2.76 -4.30
N PHE A 99 17.05 -2.96 -4.98
CA PHE A 99 18.39 -2.79 -4.42
C PHE A 99 19.18 -1.73 -5.18
N SER A 100 20.08 -1.05 -4.45
CA SER A 100 21.13 -0.25 -5.04
C SER A 100 22.31 -1.15 -5.38
N VAL A 101 22.74 -1.13 -6.63
CA VAL A 101 23.84 -1.93 -7.17
C VAL A 101 24.75 -1.07 -8.06
N PRO A 102 25.99 -1.53 -8.37
CA PRO A 102 26.84 -0.84 -9.34
C PRO A 102 26.18 -0.70 -10.72
N HIS A 103 26.45 0.39 -11.43
CA HIS A 103 25.93 0.65 -12.79
C HIS A 103 26.34 -0.39 -13.83
N SER A 104 27.38 -1.20 -13.54
CA SER A 104 27.76 -2.35 -14.38
C SER A 104 26.75 -3.50 -14.34
N VAL A 105 25.89 -3.56 -13.31
CA VAL A 105 24.83 -4.58 -13.15
C VAL A 105 23.48 -4.05 -13.62
N ALA A 106 23.11 -2.87 -13.14
CA ALA A 106 21.89 -2.17 -13.59
C ALA A 106 22.27 -0.73 -13.96
N SER A 107 21.98 -0.32 -15.21
CA SER A 107 22.47 0.94 -15.80
C SER A 107 22.07 2.20 -15.02
N ASN A 108 20.92 2.16 -14.34
CA ASN A 108 20.43 3.24 -13.47
C ASN A 108 20.82 3.07 -11.98
N GLY A 109 21.66 2.05 -11.65
CA GLY A 109 22.06 1.75 -10.28
C GLY A 109 20.99 1.13 -9.40
N LYS A 110 19.78 0.86 -9.94
CA LYS A 110 18.64 0.26 -9.24
C LYS A 110 18.27 -1.09 -9.86
N LEU A 111 18.40 -2.17 -9.09
CA LEU A 111 18.01 -3.51 -9.47
C LEU A 111 16.69 -3.84 -8.81
N LYS A 112 15.66 -4.12 -9.63
CA LYS A 112 14.38 -4.65 -9.16
C LYS A 112 14.55 -6.17 -9.04
N ALA A 113 14.57 -6.70 -7.82
CA ALA A 113 14.77 -8.12 -7.57
C ALA A 113 13.44 -8.85 -7.39
N ARG A 114 13.29 -9.98 -8.07
CA ARG A 114 12.30 -11.03 -7.81
C ARG A 114 13.02 -12.23 -7.26
N TYR A 115 12.59 -12.73 -6.11
CA TYR A 115 13.27 -13.83 -5.42
C TYR A 115 12.99 -15.16 -6.12
N ILE A 116 14.05 -15.90 -6.45
CA ILE A 116 13.95 -17.20 -7.14
C ILE A 116 13.28 -18.24 -6.24
N ALA A 117 12.56 -19.17 -6.86
CA ALA A 117 11.99 -20.38 -6.28
C ALA A 117 10.83 -20.16 -5.28
N ILE A 118 10.42 -18.93 -5.04
CA ILE A 118 9.37 -18.63 -4.07
C ILE A 118 8.30 -17.69 -4.63
N ASN A 119 7.13 -17.73 -4.01
CA ASN A 119 6.05 -16.78 -4.18
C ASN A 119 5.44 -16.51 -2.80
N THR A 120 5.57 -15.29 -2.29
CA THR A 120 4.87 -14.90 -1.06
C THR A 120 3.44 -14.48 -1.38
N PRO A 121 2.49 -14.60 -0.43
CA PRO A 121 1.21 -13.93 -0.57
C PRO A 121 1.40 -12.42 -0.72
N GLU A 122 0.51 -11.77 -1.46
CA GLU A 122 0.58 -10.34 -1.75
C GLU A 122 0.41 -9.50 -0.47
N SER A 123 1.28 -8.51 -0.27
CA SER A 123 1.22 -7.54 0.84
C SER A 123 0.80 -6.15 0.38
N THR A 124 0.70 -5.94 -0.93
CA THR A 124 0.29 -4.69 -1.57
C THR A 124 -0.74 -4.97 -2.66
N GLY A 125 -1.60 -4.01 -2.97
CA GLY A 125 -2.70 -4.24 -3.90
C GLY A 125 -3.77 -5.12 -3.25
N GLN A 126 -4.02 -6.31 -3.75
CA GLN A 126 -4.90 -7.28 -3.10
C GLN A 126 -4.12 -7.98 -1.99
N ILE A 127 -4.30 -7.53 -0.73
CA ILE A 127 -3.61 -8.12 0.41
C ILE A 127 -4.15 -9.53 0.67
N GLU A 128 -3.24 -10.48 0.79
CA GLU A 128 -3.55 -11.89 1.08
C GLU A 128 -3.14 -12.28 2.51
N PRO A 129 -3.79 -13.29 3.11
CA PRO A 129 -3.33 -13.83 4.38
C PRO A 129 -1.85 -14.20 4.35
N TRP A 130 -1.11 -13.83 5.41
CA TRP A 130 0.35 -13.98 5.56
C TRP A 130 1.21 -13.09 4.66
N GLY A 131 0.63 -12.28 3.75
CA GLY A 131 1.37 -11.34 2.89
C GLY A 131 2.10 -10.28 3.70
N LYS A 132 1.41 -9.65 4.66
CA LYS A 132 2.03 -8.67 5.56
C LYS A 132 3.14 -9.29 6.41
N ALA A 133 2.94 -10.51 6.91
CA ALA A 133 3.94 -11.23 7.69
C ALA A 133 5.20 -11.54 6.85
N ALA A 134 5.04 -11.97 5.60
CA ALA A 134 6.14 -12.21 4.67
C ALA A 134 6.93 -10.93 4.35
N SER A 135 6.23 -9.83 4.07
CA SER A 135 6.83 -8.52 3.79
C SER A 135 7.59 -7.99 5.01
N ASN A 136 7.01 -8.09 6.22
CA ASN A 136 7.66 -7.69 7.46
C ASN A 136 8.91 -8.52 7.75
N TYR A 137 8.86 -9.84 7.51
CA TYR A 137 10.01 -10.74 7.66
C TYR A 137 11.18 -10.30 6.77
N THR A 138 10.92 -10.08 5.48
CA THR A 138 11.92 -9.59 4.53
C THR A 138 12.50 -8.24 4.97
N LYS A 139 11.64 -7.31 5.38
CA LYS A 139 12.04 -5.97 5.85
C LYS A 139 12.91 -6.05 7.10
N GLU A 140 12.56 -6.87 8.09
CA GLU A 140 13.34 -7.08 9.31
C GLU A 140 14.74 -7.60 8.99
N LYS A 141 14.83 -8.68 8.20
CA LYS A 141 16.11 -9.31 7.87
C LYS A 141 17.05 -8.37 7.09
N LEU A 142 16.52 -7.70 6.07
CA LEU A 142 17.35 -6.83 5.23
C LEU A 142 17.65 -5.47 5.88
N SER A 143 16.80 -4.97 6.77
CA SER A 143 17.08 -3.72 7.50
C SER A 143 18.17 -3.90 8.55
N SER A 144 18.29 -5.09 9.16
CA SER A 144 19.34 -5.43 10.13
C SER A 144 20.63 -5.94 9.48
N ALA A 145 20.60 -6.19 8.17
CA ALA A 145 21.76 -6.73 7.46
C ALA A 145 22.91 -5.72 7.36
N THR A 146 24.12 -6.16 7.72
CA THR A 146 25.37 -5.42 7.51
C THR A 146 26.02 -5.73 6.17
N SER A 147 25.62 -6.84 5.54
CA SER A 147 26.04 -7.21 4.18
C SER A 147 24.91 -7.95 3.46
N ILE A 148 24.67 -7.58 2.21
CA ILE A 148 23.72 -8.23 1.32
C ILE A 148 24.44 -8.60 0.01
N ILE A 149 24.26 -9.84 -0.43
CA ILE A 149 24.75 -10.34 -1.72
C ILE A 149 23.54 -10.81 -2.52
N LEU A 150 23.41 -10.30 -3.73
CA LEU A 150 22.49 -10.84 -4.73
C LEU A 150 23.25 -11.84 -5.60
N GLU A 151 22.67 -13.02 -5.80
CA GLU A 151 23.25 -14.08 -6.62
C GLU A 151 22.21 -14.51 -7.67
N SER A 152 22.62 -14.57 -8.93
CA SER A 152 21.84 -15.23 -9.98
C SER A 152 22.02 -16.75 -9.89
N ASP A 153 21.08 -17.51 -10.44
CA ASP A 153 21.20 -18.97 -10.52
C ASP A 153 22.27 -19.42 -11.52
N THR A 154 22.65 -18.55 -12.46
CA THR A 154 23.62 -18.79 -13.53
C THR A 154 24.79 -17.80 -13.50
N SER A 155 25.73 -17.92 -14.45
CA SER A 155 26.83 -16.95 -14.63
C SER A 155 26.35 -15.62 -15.23
N LYS A 156 25.04 -15.44 -15.49
CA LYS A 156 24.44 -14.23 -16.04
C LYS A 156 23.28 -13.78 -15.17
N TRP A 157 22.91 -12.51 -15.32
CA TRP A 157 21.70 -11.98 -14.73
C TRP A 157 20.51 -12.34 -15.60
N ASP A 158 19.60 -13.14 -15.06
CA ASP A 158 18.36 -13.53 -15.73
C ASP A 158 17.20 -12.63 -15.28
N LEU A 159 16.30 -12.35 -16.21
CA LEU A 159 15.08 -11.56 -15.94
C LEU A 159 13.87 -12.48 -15.83
N ASP A 160 12.87 -12.04 -15.07
CA ASP A 160 11.58 -12.72 -15.01
C ASP A 160 10.81 -12.60 -16.35
N SER A 161 9.64 -13.22 -16.42
CA SER A 161 8.81 -13.24 -17.63
C SER A 161 8.32 -11.85 -18.08
N THR A 162 8.35 -10.85 -17.19
CA THR A 162 8.00 -9.46 -17.53
C THR A 162 9.15 -8.73 -18.22
N GLY A 163 10.38 -9.24 -18.09
CA GLY A 163 11.58 -8.61 -18.60
C GLY A 163 12.05 -7.39 -17.79
N GLU A 164 11.45 -7.15 -16.60
CA GLU A 164 11.73 -5.96 -15.79
C GLU A 164 12.45 -6.24 -14.48
N ARG A 165 12.29 -7.45 -13.92
CA ARG A 165 12.83 -7.82 -12.63
C ARG A 165 13.90 -8.88 -12.78
N TYR A 166 14.98 -8.74 -12.03
CA TYR A 166 16.08 -9.71 -11.99
C TYR A 166 15.73 -10.87 -11.06
N LEU A 167 15.90 -12.08 -11.52
CA LEU A 167 15.74 -13.31 -10.73
C LEU A 167 16.97 -13.53 -9.87
N VAL A 168 16.81 -13.52 -8.53
CA VAL A 168 17.92 -13.57 -7.61
C VAL A 168 17.66 -14.45 -6.38
N TRP A 169 18.74 -15.06 -5.89
CA TRP A 169 18.90 -15.51 -4.51
C TRP A 169 19.42 -14.34 -3.69
N VAL A 170 18.77 -14.04 -2.56
CA VAL A 170 19.16 -12.95 -1.67
C VAL A 170 19.86 -13.53 -0.45
N TRP A 171 21.13 -13.21 -0.32
CA TRP A 171 21.93 -13.58 0.82
C TRP A 171 22.16 -12.38 1.71
N TYR A 172 22.00 -12.55 3.01
CA TYR A 172 22.23 -11.48 3.98
C TYR A 172 23.06 -11.98 5.17
N LYS A 173 23.72 -11.07 5.85
CA LYS A 173 24.50 -11.31 7.04
C LYS A 173 24.37 -10.12 7.99
N THR A 174 24.22 -10.41 9.29
CA THR A 174 24.28 -9.43 10.39
C THR A 174 25.61 -9.56 11.13
N ASP A 175 25.92 -8.64 12.06
CA ASP A 175 27.21 -8.65 12.78
C ASP A 175 27.39 -9.86 13.70
N ASP A 176 26.31 -10.49 14.14
CA ASP A 176 26.29 -11.66 15.01
C ASP A 176 26.32 -13.01 14.26
N MET A 177 26.26 -12.98 12.93
CA MET A 177 26.30 -14.19 12.09
C MET A 177 27.72 -14.52 11.62
N GLU A 178 28.10 -15.80 11.64
CA GLU A 178 29.35 -16.27 11.02
C GLU A 178 29.24 -16.37 9.50
N ASP A 179 28.10 -16.87 9.00
CA ASP A 179 27.83 -17.15 7.60
C ASP A 179 26.65 -16.36 7.06
N TYR A 180 26.59 -16.19 5.73
CA TYR A 180 25.40 -15.68 5.07
C TYR A 180 24.22 -16.65 5.17
N ARG A 181 23.02 -16.09 5.30
CA ARG A 181 21.75 -16.82 5.23
C ARG A 181 21.04 -16.48 3.92
N ASN A 182 20.34 -17.47 3.36
CA ASN A 182 19.56 -17.29 2.14
C ASN A 182 18.12 -16.92 2.50
N LEU A 183 17.70 -15.69 2.23
CA LEU A 183 16.40 -15.17 2.60
C LEU A 183 15.24 -15.88 1.87
N ASN A 184 15.45 -16.29 0.60
CA ASN A 184 14.45 -17.04 -0.16
C ASN A 184 14.10 -18.35 0.57
N LEU A 185 15.14 -19.09 1.00
CA LEU A 185 14.98 -20.37 1.71
C LEU A 185 14.40 -20.17 3.12
N GLU A 186 14.75 -19.09 3.79
CA GLU A 186 14.19 -18.78 5.11
C GLU A 186 12.70 -18.43 5.06
N LEU A 187 12.26 -17.71 4.03
CA LEU A 187 10.82 -17.45 3.82
C LEU A 187 10.03 -18.74 3.59
N LEU A 188 10.58 -19.69 2.81
CA LEU A 188 9.99 -21.03 2.68
C LEU A 188 9.95 -21.77 4.01
N GLN A 189 11.05 -21.73 4.78
CA GLN A 189 11.20 -22.44 6.05
C GLN A 189 10.28 -21.90 7.14
N ALA A 190 10.03 -20.59 7.14
CA ALA A 190 9.08 -19.95 8.02
C ALA A 190 7.60 -20.22 7.61
N GLY A 191 7.37 -20.86 6.46
CA GLY A 191 6.03 -21.05 5.91
C GLY A 191 5.39 -19.75 5.40
N LEU A 192 6.17 -18.71 5.11
CA LEU A 192 5.71 -17.41 4.63
C LEU A 192 5.73 -17.29 3.10
N ALA A 193 6.12 -18.35 2.40
CA ALA A 193 6.14 -18.41 0.94
C ALA A 193 5.72 -19.79 0.44
N TYR A 194 5.11 -19.82 -0.73
CA TYR A 194 4.93 -21.04 -1.52
C TYR A 194 6.20 -21.27 -2.37
N ALA A 195 6.56 -22.55 -2.59
CA ALA A 195 7.59 -22.85 -3.57
C ALA A 195 7.02 -22.67 -4.98
N SER A 196 7.80 -22.01 -5.85
CA SER A 196 7.42 -21.71 -7.22
C SER A 196 8.53 -22.08 -8.19
N SER A 197 8.26 -22.99 -9.14
CA SER A 197 9.19 -23.40 -10.21
C SER A 197 10.61 -23.75 -9.71
N TYR A 198 10.71 -24.32 -8.52
CA TYR A 198 12.00 -24.48 -7.82
C TYR A 198 12.85 -25.65 -8.34
N THR A 199 12.30 -26.58 -9.12
CA THR A 199 12.94 -27.84 -9.50
C THR A 199 14.15 -27.67 -10.40
N ASP A 200 14.23 -26.56 -11.12
CA ASP A 200 15.27 -26.31 -12.12
C ASP A 200 16.42 -25.45 -11.57
N TYR A 201 16.34 -25.04 -10.31
CA TYR A 201 17.31 -24.15 -9.67
C TYR A 201 18.30 -24.90 -8.80
N ILE A 202 19.47 -24.27 -8.55
CA ILE A 202 20.61 -24.89 -7.82
C ILE A 202 20.27 -25.36 -6.40
N TYR A 203 19.29 -24.76 -5.73
CA TYR A 203 18.89 -25.13 -4.37
C TYR A 203 17.59 -25.95 -4.34
N ALA A 204 17.25 -26.63 -5.44
CA ALA A 204 16.02 -27.42 -5.57
C ALA A 204 15.81 -28.44 -4.43
N ASP A 205 16.87 -29.17 -4.04
CA ASP A 205 16.78 -30.16 -2.96
C ASP A 205 16.52 -29.53 -1.59
N ALA A 206 17.15 -28.38 -1.32
CA ALA A 206 16.87 -27.61 -0.11
C ALA A 206 15.42 -27.11 -0.09
N CYS A 207 14.93 -26.53 -1.19
CA CYS A 207 13.52 -26.11 -1.33
C CYS A 207 12.56 -27.27 -1.06
N ARG A 208 12.83 -28.45 -1.64
CA ARG A 208 11.99 -29.64 -1.44
C ARG A 208 11.89 -30.04 0.03
N ASN A 209 13.03 -30.15 0.73
CA ASN A 209 13.08 -30.52 2.14
C ASN A 209 12.40 -29.49 3.03
N ILE A 210 12.65 -28.20 2.78
CA ILE A 210 12.06 -27.08 3.51
C ILE A 210 10.54 -27.08 3.37
N VAL A 211 10.02 -27.20 2.14
CA VAL A 211 8.58 -27.20 1.88
C VAL A 211 7.89 -28.41 2.50
N ALA A 212 8.54 -29.59 2.42
CA ALA A 212 8.02 -30.80 3.07
C ALA A 212 7.89 -30.61 4.58
N GLN A 213 8.92 -30.00 5.21
CA GLN A 213 8.89 -29.68 6.64
C GLN A 213 7.83 -28.62 6.97
N ALA A 214 7.78 -27.50 6.24
CA ALA A 214 6.79 -26.44 6.47
C ALA A 214 5.35 -26.96 6.40
N ARG A 215 5.05 -27.86 5.45
CA ARG A 215 3.76 -28.55 5.35
C ARG A 215 3.50 -29.49 6.50
N ALA A 216 4.51 -30.30 6.91
CA ALA A 216 4.38 -31.26 8.01
C ALA A 216 4.09 -30.55 9.35
N PHE A 217 4.75 -29.40 9.58
CA PHE A 217 4.54 -28.56 10.76
C PHE A 217 3.37 -27.58 10.61
N LYS A 218 2.70 -27.55 9.47
CA LYS A 218 1.57 -26.65 9.18
C LYS A 218 1.88 -25.17 9.45
N LEU A 219 2.99 -24.70 8.91
CA LEU A 219 3.43 -23.32 9.14
C LEU A 219 2.69 -22.34 8.22
N CYS A 220 2.12 -21.29 8.76
CA CYS A 220 1.54 -20.12 8.08
C CYS A 220 0.71 -20.50 6.83
N VAL A 221 1.20 -20.23 5.62
CA VAL A 221 0.49 -20.51 4.34
C VAL A 221 0.18 -22.00 4.12
N HIS A 222 0.80 -22.89 4.86
CA HIS A 222 0.59 -24.33 4.77
C HIS A 222 -0.44 -24.87 5.78
N ASP A 223 -1.01 -24.00 6.64
CA ASP A 223 -2.10 -24.36 7.54
C ASP A 223 -3.40 -23.65 7.17
N LYS A 224 -4.33 -24.38 6.56
CA LYS A 224 -5.64 -23.84 6.20
C LYS A 224 -6.57 -23.60 7.41
N ASN A 225 -6.21 -24.13 8.60
CA ASN A 225 -7.05 -24.08 9.79
C ASN A 225 -6.59 -22.99 10.78
N THR A 226 -5.37 -22.51 10.68
CA THR A 226 -4.85 -21.43 11.51
C THR A 226 -4.87 -20.14 10.68
N PRO A 227 -5.79 -19.21 10.99
CA PRO A 227 -5.82 -17.94 10.28
C PRO A 227 -4.59 -17.08 10.62
N ASP A 228 -4.19 -16.23 9.69
CA ASP A 228 -3.21 -15.18 9.93
C ASP A 228 -3.79 -14.20 10.98
N PRO A 229 -3.14 -14.02 12.14
CA PRO A 229 -3.67 -13.16 13.20
C PRO A 229 -3.69 -11.67 12.82
N ASP A 230 -2.88 -11.28 11.83
CA ASP A 230 -2.76 -9.89 11.37
C ASP A 230 -3.61 -9.61 10.13
N PHE A 231 -4.33 -10.62 9.61
CA PHE A 231 -5.20 -10.49 8.44
C PHE A 231 -6.67 -10.39 8.86
N TYR A 232 -7.38 -9.43 8.30
CA TYR A 232 -8.79 -9.26 8.58
C TYR A 232 -9.67 -10.05 7.61
N TYR A 233 -10.37 -11.06 8.14
CA TYR A 233 -11.26 -11.96 7.39
C TYR A 233 -12.74 -11.54 7.40
N GLY A 234 -13.07 -10.44 8.04
CA GLY A 234 -14.45 -10.01 8.24
C GLY A 234 -14.99 -9.11 7.13
N SER A 235 -16.26 -8.76 7.27
CA SER A 235 -16.89 -7.70 6.48
C SER A 235 -16.23 -6.35 6.74
N ALA A 236 -16.35 -5.42 5.78
CA ALA A 236 -15.79 -4.09 5.91
C ALA A 236 -16.29 -3.38 7.18
N TYR A 237 -15.38 -2.71 7.89
CA TYR A 237 -15.75 -1.86 9.03
C TYR A 237 -16.47 -0.61 8.55
N PRO A 238 -17.74 -0.38 8.91
CA PRO A 238 -18.40 0.87 8.66
C PRO A 238 -17.76 1.96 9.53
N ILE A 239 -17.26 3.02 8.92
CA ILE A 239 -16.47 4.05 9.60
C ILE A 239 -16.70 5.42 8.96
N THR A 240 -16.59 6.50 9.74
CA THR A 240 -16.52 7.86 9.20
C THR A 240 -15.10 8.20 8.76
N LEU A 241 -14.93 9.15 7.82
CA LEU A 241 -13.59 9.61 7.46
C LEU A 241 -12.88 10.32 8.62
N LYS A 242 -13.62 10.96 9.55
CA LYS A 242 -13.07 11.51 10.79
C LYS A 242 -12.41 10.42 11.64
N GLU A 243 -13.15 9.37 11.93
CA GLU A 243 -12.67 8.25 12.75
C GLU A 243 -11.52 7.50 12.06
N LEU A 244 -11.68 7.18 10.77
CA LEU A 244 -10.62 6.53 9.98
C LEU A 244 -9.33 7.37 9.98
N LYS A 245 -9.43 8.67 9.73
CA LYS A 245 -8.25 9.56 9.67
C LYS A 245 -7.54 9.67 11.00
N THR A 246 -8.27 9.77 12.08
CA THR A 246 -7.72 9.97 13.43
C THR A 246 -7.09 8.72 14.02
N ASN A 247 -7.50 7.53 13.56
CA ASN A 247 -7.03 6.22 14.03
C ASN A 247 -6.42 5.38 12.88
N ILE A 248 -5.95 6.01 11.80
CA ILE A 248 -5.66 5.32 10.54
C ILE A 248 -4.64 4.18 10.68
N GLY A 249 -3.69 4.30 11.61
CA GLY A 249 -2.72 3.25 11.90
C GLY A 249 -3.35 1.93 12.36
N ASP A 250 -4.48 2.00 13.07
CA ASP A 250 -5.19 0.84 13.61
C ASP A 250 -5.97 0.08 12.54
N TYR A 251 -6.19 0.72 11.38
CA TYR A 251 -6.94 0.15 10.25
C TYR A 251 -6.04 -0.34 9.12
N VAL A 252 -4.72 -0.19 9.21
CA VAL A 252 -3.81 -0.69 8.16
C VAL A 252 -3.98 -2.20 7.99
N GLY A 253 -4.25 -2.63 6.75
CA GLY A 253 -4.53 -4.02 6.40
C GLY A 253 -5.98 -4.47 6.64
N LYS A 254 -6.85 -3.59 7.17
CA LYS A 254 -8.28 -3.88 7.36
C LYS A 254 -9.11 -3.31 6.22
N THR A 255 -10.21 -3.97 5.89
CA THR A 255 -11.20 -3.47 4.94
C THR A 255 -12.17 -2.55 5.68
N VAL A 256 -12.37 -1.35 5.13
CA VAL A 256 -13.27 -0.32 5.68
C VAL A 256 -14.34 0.05 4.67
N ALA A 257 -15.49 0.52 5.18
CA ALA A 257 -16.57 1.06 4.37
C ALA A 257 -16.92 2.46 4.87
N PHE A 258 -16.79 3.48 4.01
CA PHE A 258 -17.10 4.86 4.35
C PHE A 258 -17.77 5.60 3.21
N GLU A 259 -18.57 6.60 3.56
CA GLU A 259 -19.22 7.48 2.61
C GLU A 259 -18.44 8.78 2.43
N GLY A 260 -18.57 9.38 1.25
CA GLY A 260 -18.04 10.72 0.98
C GLY A 260 -18.32 11.18 -0.45
N VAL A 261 -17.87 12.38 -0.77
CA VAL A 261 -17.98 12.97 -2.11
C VAL A 261 -16.66 12.84 -2.84
N VAL A 262 -16.69 12.36 -4.06
CA VAL A 262 -15.52 12.33 -4.95
C VAL A 262 -15.23 13.76 -5.40
N ILE A 263 -14.19 14.37 -4.85
CA ILE A 263 -13.81 15.76 -5.16
C ILE A 263 -12.86 15.86 -6.36
N LYS A 264 -12.17 14.78 -6.67
CA LYS A 264 -11.28 14.68 -7.84
C LYS A 264 -11.03 13.21 -8.18
N ASN A 265 -11.02 12.91 -9.47
CA ASN A 265 -10.46 11.67 -10.00
C ASN A 265 -9.36 12.02 -11.01
N SER A 266 -8.16 11.51 -10.81
CA SER A 266 -7.01 11.80 -11.67
C SER A 266 -6.05 10.60 -11.72
N GLY A 267 -5.72 10.17 -12.90
CA GLY A 267 -4.91 8.97 -13.11
C GLY A 267 -5.68 7.71 -12.71
N LYS A 268 -5.25 7.02 -11.67
CA LYS A 268 -5.91 5.84 -11.09
C LYS A 268 -6.23 6.07 -9.60
N THR A 269 -6.46 7.33 -9.25
CA THR A 269 -6.67 7.78 -7.89
C THR A 269 -7.88 8.71 -7.82
N ALA A 270 -8.81 8.41 -6.93
CA ALA A 270 -9.88 9.32 -6.54
C ALA A 270 -9.55 9.93 -5.16
N TYR A 271 -9.96 11.17 -4.96
CA TYR A 271 -9.95 11.83 -3.66
C TYR A 271 -11.39 11.96 -3.21
N VAL A 272 -11.67 11.46 -2.01
CA VAL A 272 -13.01 11.43 -1.43
C VAL A 272 -12.99 12.19 -0.13
N GLU A 273 -13.92 13.13 0.07
CA GLU A 273 -14.03 13.90 1.32
C GLU A 273 -15.42 13.77 1.95
N GLN A 274 -15.45 13.88 3.26
CA GLN A 274 -16.66 13.88 4.09
C GLN A 274 -16.62 15.09 5.03
N TYR A 275 -17.72 15.84 5.09
CA TYR A 275 -17.88 16.93 6.03
C TYR A 275 -18.33 16.39 7.39
N ASP A 276 -17.69 16.85 8.43
CA ASP A 276 -18.07 16.58 9.82
C ASP A 276 -18.63 17.86 10.47
N GLU A 277 -19.93 17.85 10.77
CA GLU A 277 -20.65 19.01 11.32
C GLU A 277 -20.16 19.39 12.73
N GLU A 278 -19.67 18.42 13.51
CA GLU A 278 -19.25 18.65 14.89
C GLU A 278 -17.96 19.49 14.96
N THR A 279 -17.04 19.23 14.04
CA THR A 279 -15.73 19.90 13.98
C THR A 279 -15.66 21.00 12.93
N ASP A 280 -16.73 21.21 12.14
CA ASP A 280 -16.77 22.10 10.97
C ASP A 280 -15.57 21.88 10.04
N THR A 281 -15.24 20.59 9.79
CA THR A 281 -14.02 20.20 9.06
C THR A 281 -14.34 19.13 8.03
N TYR A 282 -13.63 19.21 6.89
CA TYR A 282 -13.61 18.15 5.88
C TYR A 282 -12.47 17.19 6.14
N PHE A 283 -12.77 15.91 6.24
CA PHE A 283 -11.81 14.82 6.29
C PHE A 283 -11.71 14.17 4.91
N GLY A 284 -10.50 13.95 4.43
CA GLY A 284 -10.27 13.42 3.10
C GLY A 284 -9.50 12.10 3.10
N MET A 285 -9.75 11.28 2.08
CA MET A 285 -9.03 10.03 1.84
C MET A 285 -8.67 9.88 0.36
N GLN A 286 -7.43 9.46 0.12
CA GLN A 286 -6.98 9.02 -1.19
C GLN A 286 -7.42 7.57 -1.41
N VAL A 287 -8.11 7.32 -2.53
CA VAL A 287 -8.60 6.02 -2.95
C VAL A 287 -7.86 5.61 -4.22
N TYR A 288 -6.95 4.64 -4.12
CA TYR A 288 -6.19 4.12 -5.25
C TYR A 288 -6.86 2.85 -5.78
N TYR A 289 -7.41 2.92 -6.99
CA TYR A 289 -8.11 1.80 -7.60
C TYR A 289 -7.31 1.09 -8.69
N GLY A 290 -6.14 1.61 -9.07
CA GLY A 290 -5.23 0.96 -10.01
C GLY A 290 -5.91 0.55 -11.32
N PHE A 291 -5.77 -0.72 -11.67
CA PHE A 291 -6.40 -1.32 -12.86
C PHE A 291 -7.56 -2.27 -12.51
N ASN A 292 -7.96 -2.33 -11.24
CA ASN A 292 -8.96 -3.28 -10.74
C ASN A 292 -10.40 -2.89 -11.08
N LEU A 293 -10.65 -1.58 -11.32
CA LEU A 293 -11.99 -1.14 -11.73
C LEU A 293 -12.17 -1.26 -13.25
N ASN A 294 -13.31 -1.81 -13.63
CA ASN A 294 -13.81 -1.74 -14.99
C ASN A 294 -14.46 -0.38 -15.27
N TYR A 295 -14.87 -0.16 -16.51
CA TYR A 295 -15.52 1.09 -16.93
C TYR A 295 -16.71 1.48 -16.04
N PHE A 296 -17.55 0.54 -15.60
CA PHE A 296 -18.72 0.81 -14.77
C PHE A 296 -18.32 1.28 -13.36
N GLY A 297 -17.29 0.67 -12.77
CA GLY A 297 -16.76 1.09 -11.48
C GLY A 297 -16.09 2.47 -11.56
N GLU A 298 -15.38 2.78 -12.65
CA GLU A 298 -14.78 4.12 -12.85
C GLU A 298 -15.85 5.22 -12.97
N GLN A 299 -17.06 4.90 -13.48
CA GLN A 299 -18.17 5.85 -13.53
C GLN A 299 -18.72 6.21 -12.13
N ILE A 300 -18.63 5.29 -11.18
CA ILE A 300 -19.01 5.55 -9.78
C ILE A 300 -18.08 6.60 -9.17
N LEU A 301 -16.79 6.54 -9.48
CA LEU A 301 -15.77 7.45 -8.95
C LEU A 301 -15.62 8.77 -9.74
N GLN A 302 -16.67 9.21 -10.45
CA GLN A 302 -16.64 10.52 -11.10
C GLN A 302 -16.74 11.65 -10.09
N THR A 303 -16.01 12.74 -10.35
CA THR A 303 -16.06 13.96 -9.54
C THR A 303 -17.49 14.46 -9.39
N GLY A 304 -17.88 14.77 -8.17
CA GLY A 304 -19.21 15.22 -7.78
C GLY A 304 -20.15 14.09 -7.36
N ASN A 305 -19.81 12.82 -7.54
CA ASN A 305 -20.62 11.73 -7.03
C ASN A 305 -20.43 11.57 -5.51
N ARG A 306 -21.55 11.38 -4.79
CA ARG A 306 -21.53 10.84 -3.43
C ARG A 306 -21.48 9.32 -3.49
N VAL A 307 -20.53 8.73 -2.79
CA VAL A 307 -20.19 7.31 -2.94
C VAL A 307 -20.02 6.61 -1.59
N LEU A 308 -20.30 5.31 -1.57
CA LEU A 308 -19.78 4.37 -0.58
C LEU A 308 -18.51 3.76 -1.15
N ILE A 309 -17.41 3.88 -0.42
CA ILE A 309 -16.14 3.23 -0.73
C ILE A 309 -15.98 2.02 0.18
N VAL A 310 -15.66 0.88 -0.42
CA VAL A 310 -15.28 -0.34 0.29
C VAL A 310 -13.89 -0.72 -0.19
N GLY A 311 -12.93 -0.83 0.72
CA GLY A 311 -11.55 -1.14 0.35
C GLY A 311 -10.61 -1.25 1.54
N SER A 312 -9.37 -1.67 1.29
CA SER A 312 -8.35 -1.95 2.30
C SER A 312 -7.49 -0.73 2.58
N VAL A 313 -7.26 -0.42 3.86
CA VAL A 313 -6.37 0.67 4.27
C VAL A 313 -4.91 0.23 4.13
N GLN A 314 -4.12 1.02 3.42
CA GLN A 314 -2.70 0.78 3.18
C GLN A 314 -1.86 2.00 3.52
N TYR A 315 -0.65 1.76 4.02
CA TYR A 315 0.40 2.78 4.08
C TYR A 315 1.26 2.67 2.82
N TYR A 316 1.21 3.70 1.97
CA TYR A 316 2.03 3.79 0.76
C TYR A 316 3.40 4.38 1.08
N GLU A 317 4.39 3.53 1.33
CA GLU A 317 5.73 3.94 1.79
C GLU A 317 6.44 4.91 0.84
N ALA A 318 6.34 4.69 -0.48
CA ALA A 318 6.97 5.57 -1.46
C ALA A 318 6.39 6.99 -1.47
N GLY A 319 5.12 7.15 -1.13
CA GLY A 319 4.45 8.44 -0.97
C GLY A 319 4.50 8.99 0.45
N GLY A 320 4.81 8.16 1.44
CA GLY A 320 4.76 8.54 2.86
C GLY A 320 3.34 8.89 3.33
N THR A 321 2.32 8.23 2.76
CA THR A 321 0.92 8.56 3.02
C THR A 321 0.05 7.29 3.12
N TYR A 322 -1.10 7.43 3.75
CA TYR A 322 -2.12 6.37 3.76
C TYR A 322 -3.06 6.53 2.58
N GLN A 323 -3.54 5.40 2.09
CA GLN A 323 -4.55 5.32 1.04
C GLN A 323 -5.50 4.16 1.31
N VAL A 324 -6.66 4.16 0.66
CA VAL A 324 -7.53 2.99 0.56
C VAL A 324 -7.36 2.41 -0.84
N SER A 325 -7.17 1.11 -0.94
CA SER A 325 -7.02 0.36 -2.19
C SER A 325 -7.89 -0.90 -2.17
N ASP A 326 -7.66 -1.84 -3.08
CA ASP A 326 -8.50 -3.04 -3.23
C ASP A 326 -9.97 -2.71 -3.45
N ILE A 327 -10.19 -1.78 -4.37
CA ILE A 327 -11.51 -1.30 -4.74
C ILE A 327 -12.05 -2.17 -5.86
N TYR A 328 -13.25 -2.71 -5.68
CA TYR A 328 -13.91 -3.59 -6.65
C TYR A 328 -15.29 -3.10 -7.05
N TYR A 329 -15.70 -3.49 -8.26
CA TYR A 329 -17.08 -3.35 -8.71
C TYR A 329 -17.47 -4.53 -9.60
N TYR A 330 -18.45 -5.30 -9.17
CA TYR A 330 -19.00 -6.46 -9.85
C TYR A 330 -20.37 -6.10 -10.48
N PRO A 331 -20.42 -5.71 -11.76
CA PRO A 331 -21.66 -5.21 -12.38
C PRO A 331 -22.76 -6.28 -12.50
N THR A 332 -22.41 -7.57 -12.43
CA THR A 332 -23.35 -8.69 -12.47
C THR A 332 -24.02 -8.96 -11.12
N ILE A 333 -23.47 -8.45 -10.03
CA ILE A 333 -23.95 -8.57 -8.66
C ILE A 333 -23.84 -7.20 -7.96
N PRO A 334 -24.61 -6.19 -8.40
CA PRO A 334 -24.45 -4.80 -7.94
C PRO A 334 -24.63 -4.63 -6.43
N ASP A 335 -25.39 -5.51 -5.78
CA ASP A 335 -25.62 -5.49 -4.32
C ASP A 335 -24.52 -6.28 -3.54
N HIS A 336 -23.41 -6.66 -4.19
CA HIS A 336 -22.31 -7.32 -3.49
C HIS A 336 -21.72 -6.40 -2.41
N GLU A 337 -21.45 -6.96 -1.23
CA GLU A 337 -21.00 -6.18 -0.05
C GLU A 337 -19.66 -5.48 -0.23
N ASP A 338 -18.79 -6.01 -1.10
CA ASP A 338 -17.49 -5.42 -1.42
C ASP A 338 -17.56 -4.37 -2.55
N ASN A 339 -18.72 -4.15 -3.15
CA ASN A 339 -18.87 -3.18 -4.22
C ASN A 339 -18.82 -1.75 -3.69
N ILE A 340 -18.08 -0.89 -4.38
CA ILE A 340 -18.30 0.55 -4.28
C ILE A 340 -19.66 0.89 -4.87
N GLN A 341 -20.33 1.92 -4.34
CA GLN A 341 -21.66 2.30 -4.75
C GLN A 341 -21.77 3.82 -4.97
N LYS A 342 -22.55 4.23 -5.97
CA LYS A 342 -23.04 5.60 -6.09
C LYS A 342 -24.32 5.72 -5.23
N LEU A 343 -24.35 6.69 -4.31
CA LEU A 343 -25.41 6.77 -3.29
C LEU A 343 -26.62 7.60 -3.71
N ASP A 344 -26.43 8.54 -4.64
CA ASP A 344 -27.50 9.38 -5.20
C ASP A 344 -27.13 9.86 -6.61
N ASP A 345 -28.06 10.53 -7.29
CA ASP A 345 -27.86 11.07 -8.64
C ASP A 345 -27.53 12.57 -8.64
N GLU A 346 -27.38 13.19 -7.48
CA GLU A 346 -27.07 14.61 -7.36
C GLU A 346 -25.57 14.85 -7.62
N TYR A 347 -25.25 16.04 -8.10
CA TYR A 347 -23.88 16.51 -8.21
C TYR A 347 -23.53 17.30 -6.95
N HIS A 348 -22.52 16.84 -6.22
CA HIS A 348 -22.02 17.47 -5.00
C HIS A 348 -20.73 18.24 -5.28
N GLU A 349 -20.79 19.55 -5.12
CA GLU A 349 -19.66 20.42 -5.35
C GLU A 349 -18.68 20.41 -4.17
N ALA A 350 -17.37 20.40 -4.46
CA ALA A 350 -16.33 20.52 -3.43
C ALA A 350 -16.37 21.90 -2.76
N SER A 351 -16.22 21.97 -1.44
CA SER A 351 -16.41 23.21 -0.67
C SER A 351 -15.24 24.17 -0.77
N TYR A 352 -13.98 23.67 -0.90
CA TYR A 352 -12.75 24.48 -0.86
C TYR A 352 -12.71 25.46 0.34
N GLN A 353 -12.95 24.94 1.52
CA GLN A 353 -12.91 25.72 2.76
C GLN A 353 -11.62 26.57 2.84
N VAL A 354 -11.76 27.87 3.10
CA VAL A 354 -10.63 28.79 3.21
C VAL A 354 -9.87 28.53 4.52
N VAL A 355 -8.56 28.44 4.43
CA VAL A 355 -7.64 28.29 5.56
C VAL A 355 -6.42 29.18 5.36
N ASP A 356 -5.84 29.69 6.44
CA ASP A 356 -4.56 30.40 6.34
C ASP A 356 -3.39 29.41 6.24
N ALA A 357 -2.31 29.86 5.57
CA ALA A 357 -1.14 29.02 5.30
C ALA A 357 -0.47 28.51 6.61
N ASN A 358 -0.46 29.31 7.66
CA ASN A 358 0.15 28.92 8.93
C ASN A 358 -0.65 27.80 9.63
N THR A 359 -1.96 27.91 9.60
CA THR A 359 -2.84 26.83 10.09
C THR A 359 -2.60 25.53 9.31
N LEU A 360 -2.51 25.59 7.98
CA LEU A 360 -2.24 24.40 7.16
C LEU A 360 -0.90 23.75 7.49
N ILE A 361 0.16 24.56 7.64
CA ILE A 361 1.55 24.05 7.77
C ILE A 361 1.93 23.72 9.21
N ASN A 362 1.52 24.55 10.18
CA ASN A 362 1.99 24.49 11.56
C ASN A 362 0.85 24.30 12.57
N GLY A 363 -0.40 24.41 12.11
CA GLY A 363 -1.57 24.33 12.99
C GLY A 363 -1.76 22.98 13.63
N LYS A 364 -2.40 23.00 14.80
CA LYS A 364 -2.85 21.81 15.52
C LYS A 364 -4.36 21.87 15.65
N VAL A 365 -4.99 20.72 15.63
CA VAL A 365 -6.43 20.58 15.91
C VAL A 365 -6.62 19.57 17.04
N THR A 366 -7.53 19.90 17.96
CA THR A 366 -7.92 19.01 19.05
C THR A 366 -9.25 18.39 18.68
N LEU A 367 -9.29 17.06 18.62
CA LEU A 367 -10.47 16.29 18.23
C LEU A 367 -10.88 15.38 19.38
N GLU A 368 -12.18 15.34 19.66
CA GLU A 368 -12.78 14.30 20.50
C GLU A 368 -13.19 13.13 19.63
N ILE A 369 -12.71 11.94 19.97
CA ILE A 369 -12.89 10.70 19.22
C ILE A 369 -13.55 9.68 20.12
N THR A 370 -14.68 9.17 19.69
CA THR A 370 -15.33 8.05 20.36
C THR A 370 -14.91 6.77 19.68
N SER A 371 -14.30 5.86 20.41
CA SER A 371 -13.87 4.54 19.97
C SER A 371 -14.52 3.46 20.82
N VAL A 372 -14.49 2.23 20.34
CA VAL A 372 -15.03 1.06 21.05
C VAL A 372 -13.87 0.16 21.45
N ASP A 373 -13.78 -0.23 22.71
CA ASP A 373 -12.75 -1.16 23.20
C ASP A 373 -13.04 -2.61 22.77
N GLU A 374 -12.09 -3.51 23.00
CA GLU A 374 -12.21 -4.95 22.69
C GLU A 374 -13.41 -5.64 23.39
N SER A 375 -13.93 -5.04 24.43
CA SER A 375 -15.09 -5.53 25.20
C SER A 375 -16.41 -4.95 24.70
N GLY A 376 -16.38 -4.06 23.68
CA GLY A 376 -17.55 -3.38 23.13
C GLY A 376 -17.99 -2.13 23.91
N ASN A 377 -17.17 -1.59 24.83
CA ASN A 377 -17.51 -0.37 25.55
C ASN A 377 -17.05 0.85 24.75
N GLU A 378 -17.93 1.84 24.62
CA GLU A 378 -17.58 3.15 24.04
C GLU A 378 -16.72 3.96 25.04
N TYR A 379 -15.63 4.53 24.56
CA TYR A 379 -14.83 5.51 25.30
C TYR A 379 -14.49 6.69 24.39
N THR A 380 -14.34 7.87 25.00
CA THR A 380 -13.96 9.09 24.29
C THR A 380 -12.55 9.49 24.70
N GLU A 381 -11.71 9.75 23.71
CA GLU A 381 -10.36 10.27 23.93
C GLU A 381 -10.18 11.60 23.19
N THR A 382 -9.29 12.44 23.71
CA THR A 382 -8.90 13.71 23.07
C THR A 382 -7.57 13.53 22.37
N LYS A 383 -7.53 13.74 21.05
CA LYS A 383 -6.28 13.71 20.26
C LYS A 383 -5.92 15.11 19.76
N VAL A 384 -4.64 15.45 19.87
CA VAL A 384 -4.06 16.67 19.29
C VAL A 384 -3.24 16.27 18.08
N LEU A 385 -3.71 16.66 16.89
CA LEU A 385 -3.12 16.28 15.60
C LEU A 385 -2.66 17.51 14.83
N ASP A 386 -1.75 17.32 13.86
CA ASP A 386 -1.41 18.35 12.89
C ASP A 386 -2.63 18.66 12.02
N TYR A 387 -2.96 19.93 11.86
CA TYR A 387 -4.07 20.34 11.01
C TYR A 387 -3.87 19.85 9.56
N GLY A 388 -2.66 19.98 9.02
CA GLY A 388 -2.34 19.48 7.68
C GLY A 388 -2.55 17.98 7.52
N PHE A 389 -2.29 17.17 8.55
CA PHE A 389 -2.59 15.73 8.55
C PHE A 389 -4.09 15.47 8.50
N VAL A 390 -4.86 16.18 9.33
CA VAL A 390 -6.34 16.05 9.36
C VAL A 390 -6.94 16.46 8.02
N ALA A 391 -6.48 17.60 7.46
CA ALA A 391 -6.95 18.13 6.18
C ALA A 391 -6.43 17.38 4.95
N MET A 392 -5.44 16.51 5.09
CA MET A 392 -4.82 15.81 3.95
C MET A 392 -5.85 15.00 3.16
N HIS A 393 -5.81 15.16 1.83
CA HIS A 393 -6.71 14.60 0.83
C HIS A 393 -8.10 15.27 0.78
N SER A 394 -8.35 16.35 1.55
CA SER A 394 -9.53 17.20 1.42
C SER A 394 -9.24 18.49 0.66
N THR A 395 -10.28 19.18 0.23
CA THR A 395 -10.18 20.45 -0.51
C THR A 395 -9.96 21.63 0.41
N LYS A 396 -9.01 22.51 0.06
CA LYS A 396 -8.77 23.78 0.76
C LYS A 396 -8.47 24.91 -0.23
N SER A 397 -8.72 26.14 0.22
CA SER A 397 -8.34 27.37 -0.46
C SER A 397 -7.40 28.19 0.42
N LEU A 398 -6.34 28.69 -0.20
CA LEU A 398 -5.36 29.58 0.40
C LEU A 398 -5.40 30.93 -0.33
N GLU A 399 -5.39 32.03 0.42
CA GLU A 399 -5.55 33.37 -0.15
C GLU A 399 -4.32 34.25 0.09
N ASN A 400 -4.16 35.26 -0.77
CA ASN A 400 -3.16 36.31 -0.65
C ASN A 400 -1.71 35.81 -0.50
N LEU A 401 -1.35 34.79 -1.28
CA LEU A 401 -0.03 34.19 -1.29
C LEU A 401 0.88 34.92 -2.27
N THR A 402 2.07 35.37 -1.83
CA THR A 402 3.09 35.94 -2.72
C THR A 402 3.99 34.84 -3.27
N ILE A 403 4.11 34.73 -4.59
CA ILE A 403 5.03 33.80 -5.26
C ILE A 403 6.46 34.22 -5.01
N ILE A 404 7.30 33.34 -4.45
CA ILE A 404 8.71 33.61 -4.16
C ILE A 404 9.68 32.77 -4.97
N GLU A 405 9.22 31.62 -5.48
CA GLU A 405 10.04 30.70 -6.27
C GLU A 405 9.14 29.79 -7.12
N THR A 406 9.65 29.41 -8.30
CA THR A 406 9.01 28.38 -9.13
C THR A 406 10.06 27.38 -9.61
N TYR A 407 9.68 26.09 -9.65
CA TYR A 407 10.51 25.00 -10.14
C TYR A 407 9.69 24.08 -11.04
N THR A 408 10.22 23.72 -12.21
CA THR A 408 9.61 22.74 -13.11
C THR A 408 10.36 21.42 -13.02
N THR A 409 9.64 20.29 -12.89
CA THR A 409 10.24 18.96 -12.92
C THR A 409 10.85 18.68 -14.29
N LYS A 410 12.17 18.41 -14.33
CA LYS A 410 12.96 18.27 -15.57
C LYS A 410 13.37 16.82 -15.87
N ASN A 411 13.07 15.87 -14.98
CA ASN A 411 13.35 14.46 -15.22
C ASN A 411 12.35 13.92 -16.23
N GLU A 412 12.80 13.64 -17.45
CA GLU A 412 11.97 13.16 -18.58
C GLU A 412 11.41 11.75 -18.34
N ASP A 413 12.08 10.93 -17.51
CA ASP A 413 11.62 9.61 -17.12
C ASP A 413 10.52 9.63 -16.04
N SER A 414 10.21 10.81 -15.50
CA SER A 414 9.19 10.98 -14.47
C SER A 414 7.82 11.22 -15.06
N SER A 415 6.80 10.53 -14.57
CA SER A 415 5.39 10.81 -14.87
C SER A 415 4.97 12.26 -14.52
N ASN A 416 5.78 12.96 -13.72
CA ASN A 416 5.60 14.35 -13.35
C ASN A 416 6.44 15.33 -14.19
N TYR A 417 7.05 14.88 -15.31
CA TYR A 417 7.79 15.76 -16.19
C TYR A 417 6.94 16.95 -16.65
N GLY A 418 7.42 18.18 -16.41
CA GLY A 418 6.67 19.40 -16.70
C GLY A 418 5.77 19.92 -15.55
N ALA A 419 5.51 19.12 -14.50
CA ALA A 419 4.78 19.61 -13.34
C ALA A 419 5.57 20.69 -12.58
N ILE A 420 4.86 21.68 -12.01
CA ILE A 420 5.45 22.89 -11.41
C ILE A 420 5.27 22.84 -9.88
N SER A 421 6.32 23.22 -9.16
CA SER A 421 6.24 23.58 -7.74
C SER A 421 6.32 25.10 -7.64
N ILE A 422 5.30 25.74 -7.08
CA ILE A 422 5.22 27.17 -6.86
C ILE A 422 5.35 27.40 -5.36
N THR A 423 6.50 27.88 -4.90
CA THR A 423 6.71 28.23 -3.50
C THR A 423 6.15 29.62 -3.26
N CYS A 424 5.22 29.70 -2.33
CA CYS A 424 4.56 30.94 -1.95
C CYS A 424 4.88 31.29 -0.50
N LYS A 425 4.69 32.56 -0.17
CA LYS A 425 4.82 33.13 1.15
C LYS A 425 3.54 33.85 1.53
N ALA A 426 2.93 33.53 2.64
CA ALA A 426 1.79 34.21 3.23
C ALA A 426 2.24 35.51 3.92
N GLN A 427 1.28 36.37 4.32
CA GLN A 427 1.54 37.65 4.97
C GLN A 427 2.31 37.52 6.30
N ASP A 428 2.08 36.48 7.06
CA ASP A 428 2.76 36.16 8.32
C ASP A 428 4.20 35.62 8.13
N GLY A 429 4.58 35.36 6.89
CA GLY A 429 5.89 34.83 6.52
C GLY A 429 5.93 33.33 6.31
N THR A 430 4.84 32.62 6.58
CA THR A 430 4.73 31.16 6.39
C THR A 430 4.90 30.80 4.92
N LYS A 431 5.73 29.80 4.64
CA LYS A 431 5.92 29.27 3.29
C LYS A 431 5.00 28.08 3.05
N VAL A 432 4.41 28.03 1.87
CA VAL A 432 3.60 26.91 1.40
C VAL A 432 3.96 26.61 -0.05
N VAL A 433 3.94 25.33 -0.41
CA VAL A 433 4.17 24.88 -1.80
C VAL A 433 2.82 24.54 -2.44
N LEU A 434 2.61 25.08 -3.63
CA LEU A 434 1.56 24.66 -4.53
C LEU A 434 2.20 23.70 -5.54
N ARG A 435 1.84 22.42 -5.49
CA ARG A 435 2.38 21.41 -6.40
C ARG A 435 1.37 21.09 -7.48
N THR A 436 1.68 21.42 -8.73
CA THR A 436 0.78 21.10 -9.84
C THR A 436 0.98 19.64 -10.32
N VAL A 437 -0.08 19.06 -10.87
CA VAL A 437 0.08 17.98 -11.86
C VAL A 437 0.63 18.58 -13.16
N VAL A 438 0.90 17.77 -14.17
CA VAL A 438 1.15 18.28 -15.53
C VAL A 438 -0.14 18.90 -16.05
N MET A 439 -0.18 20.21 -16.20
CA MET A 439 -1.38 20.94 -16.63
C MET A 439 -1.25 21.36 -18.10
N LEU A 440 -2.37 21.34 -18.81
CA LEU A 440 -2.48 21.78 -20.19
C LEU A 440 -3.52 22.91 -20.30
N HIS A 441 -3.24 23.84 -21.22
CA HIS A 441 -4.25 24.80 -21.68
C HIS A 441 -5.28 24.12 -22.59
N ALA A 442 -6.37 24.81 -22.87
CA ALA A 442 -7.44 24.32 -23.73
C ALA A 442 -6.97 23.99 -25.17
N ASP A 443 -5.88 24.59 -25.64
CA ASP A 443 -5.26 24.34 -26.93
C ASP A 443 -4.26 23.16 -26.92
N GLY A 444 -4.08 22.51 -25.76
CA GLY A 444 -3.16 21.39 -25.55
C GLY A 444 -1.71 21.79 -25.24
N SER A 445 -1.37 23.07 -25.22
CA SER A 445 -0.04 23.52 -24.81
C SER A 445 0.17 23.35 -23.31
N MET A 446 1.42 23.07 -22.89
CA MET A 446 1.74 22.91 -21.47
C MET A 446 1.75 24.25 -20.75
N VAL A 447 1.16 24.28 -19.55
CA VAL A 447 1.31 25.37 -18.60
C VAL A 447 2.75 25.40 -18.10
N THR A 448 3.36 26.59 -18.10
CA THR A 448 4.78 26.77 -17.79
C THR A 448 5.00 27.63 -16.53
N ALA A 449 6.15 27.45 -15.89
CA ALA A 449 6.51 28.25 -14.70
C ALA A 449 6.57 29.76 -14.97
N SER A 450 6.77 30.20 -16.22
CA SER A 450 6.78 31.61 -16.60
C SER A 450 5.42 32.31 -16.46
N GLU A 451 4.34 31.55 -16.40
CA GLU A 451 2.98 32.04 -16.18
C GLU A 451 2.70 32.40 -14.72
N PHE A 452 3.61 32.03 -13.82
CA PHE A 452 3.55 32.34 -12.40
C PHE A 452 4.73 33.27 -11.98
N PRO A 453 4.70 34.56 -12.33
CA PRO A 453 5.82 35.47 -12.08
C PRO A 453 6.09 35.65 -10.59
N ILE A 454 7.38 35.61 -10.22
CA ILE A 454 7.81 35.90 -8.84
C ILE A 454 7.38 37.32 -8.44
N GLY A 455 6.86 37.45 -7.22
CA GLY A 455 6.32 38.69 -6.68
C GLY A 455 4.83 38.89 -6.92
N SER A 456 4.19 38.07 -7.76
CA SER A 456 2.74 38.10 -7.93
C SER A 456 2.03 37.58 -6.68
N VAL A 457 0.86 38.16 -6.39
CA VAL A 457 -0.03 37.71 -5.33
C VAL A 457 -1.15 36.89 -5.94
N ILE A 458 -1.41 35.72 -5.38
CA ILE A 458 -2.39 34.78 -5.87
C ILE A 458 -3.29 34.21 -4.76
N ASN A 459 -4.46 33.76 -5.15
CA ASN A 459 -5.25 32.80 -4.38
C ASN A 459 -5.17 31.45 -5.08
N ALA A 460 -5.18 30.36 -4.31
CA ALA A 460 -5.10 29.01 -4.85
C ALA A 460 -6.07 28.07 -4.12
N LYS A 461 -6.75 27.22 -4.87
CA LYS A 461 -7.58 26.13 -4.33
C LYS A 461 -7.05 24.79 -4.83
N GLY A 462 -7.16 23.76 -4.01
CA GLY A 462 -6.64 22.44 -4.36
C GLY A 462 -6.90 21.41 -3.27
N ILE A 463 -6.22 20.27 -3.39
CA ILE A 463 -6.29 19.18 -2.42
C ILE A 463 -5.03 19.22 -1.56
N VAL A 464 -5.22 19.13 -0.24
CA VAL A 464 -4.08 19.04 0.69
C VAL A 464 -3.36 17.70 0.47
N ASP A 465 -2.06 17.76 0.31
CA ASP A 465 -1.17 16.63 0.08
C ASP A 465 0.10 16.82 0.92
N ALA A 466 0.95 15.82 0.99
CA ALA A 466 2.25 15.93 1.67
C ALA A 466 3.38 15.41 0.78
N TYR A 467 4.53 16.05 0.85
CA TYR A 467 5.75 15.57 0.22
C TYR A 467 6.93 15.69 1.17
N ASN A 468 7.63 14.59 1.42
CA ASN A 468 8.74 14.53 2.37
C ASN A 468 8.36 15.07 3.78
N GLY A 469 7.15 14.77 4.25
CA GLY A 469 6.66 15.21 5.55
C GLY A 469 6.24 16.68 5.61
N VAL A 470 6.23 17.42 4.49
CA VAL A 470 5.77 18.80 4.43
C VAL A 470 4.43 18.88 3.72
N TYR A 471 3.45 19.50 4.36
CA TYR A 471 2.13 19.72 3.76
C TYR A 471 2.20 20.73 2.63
N GLN A 472 1.46 20.47 1.57
CA GLN A 472 1.38 21.27 0.35
C GLN A 472 -0.04 21.26 -0.21
N LEU A 473 -0.33 22.15 -1.16
CA LEU A 473 -1.59 22.15 -1.88
C LEU A 473 -1.35 21.59 -3.30
N LYS A 474 -2.04 20.53 -3.66
CA LYS A 474 -1.98 19.90 -4.98
C LYS A 474 -2.98 20.53 -5.92
N ILE A 475 -2.50 21.04 -7.04
CA ILE A 475 -3.24 21.82 -8.04
C ILE A 475 -3.45 20.97 -9.29
N PHE A 476 -4.67 20.93 -9.79
CA PHE A 476 -5.05 20.08 -10.93
C PHE A 476 -5.42 20.85 -12.20
N SER A 477 -5.70 22.15 -12.07
CA SER A 477 -6.08 23.01 -13.19
C SER A 477 -5.41 24.39 -13.05
N PRO A 478 -5.06 25.06 -14.16
CA PRO A 478 -4.62 26.47 -14.10
C PRO A 478 -5.70 27.38 -13.48
N ASP A 479 -6.99 27.07 -13.66
CA ASP A 479 -8.12 27.83 -13.11
C ASP A 479 -8.23 27.74 -11.57
N ASP A 480 -7.47 26.83 -10.95
CA ASP A 480 -7.39 26.71 -9.49
C ASP A 480 -6.47 27.78 -8.88
N ILE A 481 -5.77 28.56 -9.71
CA ILE A 481 -4.89 29.68 -9.29
C ILE A 481 -5.42 30.98 -9.90
N THR A 482 -5.72 31.97 -9.05
CA THR A 482 -6.21 33.28 -9.49
C THR A 482 -5.26 34.40 -9.00
N PHE A 483 -4.92 35.35 -9.89
CA PHE A 483 -4.12 36.49 -9.50
C PHE A 483 -4.96 37.54 -8.78
N VAL A 484 -4.44 38.02 -7.66
CA VAL A 484 -5.02 39.15 -6.93
C VAL A 484 -4.58 40.44 -7.62
N LYS A 485 -5.55 41.28 -7.96
CA LYS A 485 -5.31 42.57 -8.67
C LYS A 485 -4.82 43.67 -7.73
#